data_33a38e09cbfab08bf22efb569b389bc0
#
_entry.id   33a38e09cbfab08bf22efb569b389bc0
#
_cell.length_a   1.000
_cell.length_b   1.000
_cell.length_c   1.000
_cell.angle_alpha   90.00
_cell.angle_beta   90.00
_cell.angle_gamma   90.00
#
_symmetry.space_group_name_H-M   'P 1'
#
loop_
_entity.id
_entity.type
_entity.pdbx_description
1 polymer ?
#
loop_
_entity_poly.entity_id
_entity_poly.type
_entity_poly.pdbx_seq_one_letter_code
_entity_poly.pdbx_strand_id
1 'polypeptide(L)'
;MLNEFQKKEISLDERQAKSTAWALTFADVVTLLLTFFVLLLVMLSDAENRLSTLIENLLDETYEEMTSGLAYDNISVDRETKGIKITITGNLFKSTSAEVDPKYYEVIHQIGQLIAKSDLMNIEELSEHKALLKTFE
;
A
#
# COMPACT_ATOMS: atom_id res chain seq x y z
N MET A 1 -62.15 3.42 -39.42
CA MET A 1 -61.22 4.51 -39.77
C MET A 1 -60.81 5.23 -38.49
N LEU A 2 -59.61 5.19 -38.13
CA LEU A 2 -59.07 5.99 -37.04
C LEU A 2 -59.06 7.47 -37.45
N ASN A 3 -59.60 8.32 -36.62
CA ASN A 3 -59.69 9.75 -36.91
C ASN A 3 -58.27 10.36 -36.98
N GLU A 4 -58.05 11.40 -37.75
CA GLU A 4 -56.75 12.05 -37.91
C GLU A 4 -56.13 12.49 -36.58
N PHE A 5 -56.94 12.81 -35.61
CA PHE A 5 -56.50 13.15 -34.24
C PHE A 5 -55.85 11.95 -33.51
N GLN A 6 -56.47 10.77 -33.61
CA GLN A 6 -55.89 9.54 -33.01
C GLN A 6 -54.57 9.12 -33.68
N LYS A 7 -54.45 9.31 -34.99
CA LYS A 7 -53.24 9.04 -35.75
C LYS A 7 -52.11 10.00 -35.38
N LYS A 8 -52.47 11.24 -35.02
CA LYS A 8 -51.50 12.25 -34.59
C LYS A 8 -51.04 11.99 -33.16
N GLU A 9 -51.92 11.53 -32.26
CA GLU A 9 -51.54 11.14 -30.88
C GLU A 9 -50.59 9.93 -30.86
N ILE A 10 -50.89 8.89 -31.66
CA ILE A 10 -50.00 7.70 -31.78
C ILE A 10 -48.62 8.12 -32.32
N SER A 11 -48.55 9.06 -33.25
CA SER A 11 -47.26 9.55 -33.78
C SER A 11 -46.45 10.38 -32.77
N LEU A 12 -47.10 11.04 -31.82
CA LEU A 12 -46.46 11.78 -30.75
C LEU A 12 -45.90 10.82 -29.66
N ASP A 13 -46.68 9.80 -29.30
CA ASP A 13 -46.27 8.76 -28.37
C ASP A 13 -45.08 7.95 -28.89
N GLU A 14 -45.08 7.59 -30.19
CA GLU A 14 -43.95 6.93 -30.82
C GLU A 14 -42.68 7.79 -30.84
N ARG A 15 -42.80 9.09 -31.02
CA ARG A 15 -41.68 10.03 -30.96
C ARG A 15 -41.12 10.17 -29.56
N GLN A 16 -41.99 10.22 -28.57
CA GLN A 16 -41.60 10.27 -27.13
C GLN A 16 -40.93 8.94 -26.73
N ALA A 17 -41.47 7.79 -27.13
CA ALA A 17 -40.88 6.48 -26.88
C ALA A 17 -39.47 6.36 -27.49
N LYS A 18 -39.28 6.81 -28.73
CA LYS A 18 -37.96 6.85 -29.37
C LYS A 18 -36.99 7.83 -28.69
N SER A 19 -37.50 8.99 -28.24
CA SER A 19 -36.73 9.97 -27.51
C SER A 19 -36.28 9.47 -26.16
N THR A 20 -37.03 8.58 -25.50
CA THR A 20 -36.67 8.03 -24.16
C THR A 20 -35.82 6.77 -24.30
N ALA A 21 -35.92 6.01 -25.39
CA ALA A 21 -35.19 4.76 -25.60
C ALA A 21 -33.66 4.95 -25.57
N TRP A 22 -33.14 6.03 -26.16
CA TRP A 22 -31.69 6.32 -26.11
C TRP A 22 -31.21 6.68 -24.69
N ALA A 23 -32.04 7.35 -23.89
CA ALA A 23 -31.72 7.71 -22.53
C ALA A 23 -31.60 6.46 -21.64
N LEU A 24 -32.40 5.43 -21.90
CA LEU A 24 -32.35 4.15 -21.18
C LEU A 24 -31.04 3.42 -21.49
N THR A 25 -30.62 3.33 -22.72
CA THR A 25 -29.35 2.71 -23.12
C THR A 25 -28.15 3.52 -22.62
N PHE A 26 -28.25 4.83 -22.64
CA PHE A 26 -27.22 5.70 -22.05
C PHE A 26 -27.08 5.50 -20.53
N ALA A 27 -28.22 5.43 -19.81
CA ALA A 27 -28.22 5.18 -18.38
C ALA A 27 -27.62 3.82 -18.03
N ASP A 28 -27.88 2.78 -18.82
CA ASP A 28 -27.31 1.45 -18.65
C ASP A 28 -25.78 1.49 -18.81
N VAL A 29 -25.28 2.12 -19.86
CA VAL A 29 -23.83 2.28 -20.10
C VAL A 29 -23.16 3.05 -18.96
N VAL A 30 -23.77 4.14 -18.47
CA VAL A 30 -23.24 4.92 -17.35
C VAL A 30 -23.24 4.09 -16.07
N THR A 31 -24.28 3.30 -15.82
CA THR A 31 -24.34 2.41 -14.66
C THR A 31 -23.28 1.32 -14.73
N LEU A 32 -23.05 0.71 -15.88
CA LEU A 32 -21.98 -0.26 -16.10
C LEU A 32 -20.60 0.38 -15.89
N LEU A 33 -20.40 1.58 -16.38
CA LEU A 33 -19.16 2.33 -16.17
C LEU A 33 -18.93 2.62 -14.67
N LEU A 34 -19.97 3.04 -13.96
CA LEU A 34 -19.91 3.30 -12.52
C LEU A 34 -19.55 2.03 -11.75
N THR A 35 -20.20 0.90 -12.04
CA THR A 35 -19.90 -0.38 -11.37
C THR A 35 -18.47 -0.83 -11.65
N PHE A 36 -17.98 -0.63 -12.87
CA PHE A 36 -16.60 -0.91 -13.23
C PHE A 36 -15.61 -0.07 -12.40
N PHE A 37 -15.83 1.24 -12.27
CA PHE A 37 -14.97 2.09 -11.44
C PHE A 37 -15.02 1.71 -9.96
N VAL A 38 -16.19 1.34 -9.43
CA VAL A 38 -16.31 0.86 -8.05
C VAL A 38 -15.50 -0.43 -7.84
N LEU A 39 -15.56 -1.37 -8.79
CA LEU A 39 -14.75 -2.60 -8.72
C LEU A 39 -13.25 -2.29 -8.77
N LEU A 40 -12.82 -1.37 -9.65
CA LEU A 40 -11.42 -0.94 -9.69
C LEU A 40 -10.98 -0.31 -8.37
N LEU A 41 -11.83 0.53 -7.76
CA LEU A 41 -11.53 1.14 -6.47
C LEU A 41 -11.35 0.08 -5.37
N VAL A 42 -12.23 -0.92 -5.32
CA VAL A 42 -12.13 -2.03 -4.35
C VAL A 42 -10.83 -2.80 -4.56
N MET A 43 -10.49 -3.16 -5.78
CA MET A 43 -9.24 -3.88 -6.09
C MET A 43 -8.00 -3.09 -5.68
N LEU A 44 -8.00 -1.78 -5.92
CA LEU A 44 -6.88 -0.91 -5.55
C LEU A 44 -6.74 -0.81 -4.02
N SER A 45 -7.85 -0.64 -3.30
CA SER A 45 -7.88 -0.60 -1.84
C SER A 45 -7.37 -1.90 -1.20
N ASP A 46 -7.74 -3.06 -1.76
CA ASP A 46 -7.25 -4.35 -1.27
C ASP A 46 -5.75 -4.52 -1.48
N ALA A 47 -5.21 -4.03 -2.59
CA ALA A 47 -3.78 -4.08 -2.86
C ALA A 47 -2.97 -3.22 -1.86
N GLU A 48 -3.43 -2.02 -1.54
CA GLU A 48 -2.81 -1.14 -0.55
C GLU A 48 -2.83 -1.76 0.86
N ASN A 49 -3.95 -2.35 1.27
CA ASN A 49 -4.08 -2.99 2.57
C ASN A 49 -3.15 -4.19 2.73
N ARG A 50 -2.98 -5.00 1.70
CA ARG A 50 -2.05 -6.15 1.71
C ARG A 50 -0.61 -5.70 1.87
N LEU A 51 -0.20 -4.65 1.16
CA LEU A 51 1.15 -4.11 1.26
C LEU A 51 1.43 -3.56 2.66
N SER A 52 0.49 -2.81 3.24
CA SER A 52 0.60 -2.29 4.60
C SER A 52 0.75 -3.42 5.62
N THR A 53 -0.05 -4.47 5.52
CA THR A 53 0.02 -5.62 6.42
C THR A 53 1.34 -6.37 6.30
N LEU A 54 1.87 -6.54 5.09
CA LEU A 54 3.18 -7.17 4.88
C LEU A 54 4.30 -6.34 5.53
N ILE A 55 4.29 -5.02 5.34
CA ILE A 55 5.29 -4.14 5.96
C ILE A 55 5.19 -4.18 7.49
N GLU A 56 3.98 -4.17 8.04
CA GLU A 56 3.78 -4.27 9.49
C GLU A 56 4.32 -5.59 10.04
N ASN A 57 4.02 -6.71 9.41
CA ASN A 57 4.52 -8.03 9.82
C ASN A 57 6.06 -8.10 9.77
N LEU A 58 6.67 -7.61 8.69
CA LEU A 58 8.13 -7.57 8.55
C LEU A 58 8.78 -6.68 9.61
N LEU A 59 8.16 -5.55 9.95
CA LEU A 59 8.67 -4.65 11.00
C LEU A 59 8.54 -5.29 12.38
N ASP A 60 7.45 -6.01 12.66
CA ASP A 60 7.25 -6.69 13.94
C ASP A 60 8.26 -7.83 14.13
N GLU A 61 8.44 -8.66 13.11
CA GLU A 61 9.44 -9.74 13.12
C GLU A 61 10.87 -9.20 13.30
N THR A 62 11.23 -8.16 12.55
CA THR A 62 12.55 -7.53 12.69
C THR A 62 12.72 -6.88 14.06
N TYR A 63 11.67 -6.28 14.63
CA TYR A 63 11.72 -5.72 15.97
C TYR A 63 11.97 -6.81 17.02
N GLU A 64 11.30 -7.95 16.94
CA GLU A 64 11.52 -9.08 17.85
C GLU A 64 12.94 -9.65 17.72
N GLU A 65 13.43 -9.84 16.50
CA GLU A 65 14.81 -10.28 16.26
C GLU A 65 15.85 -9.29 16.82
N MET A 66 15.67 -8.00 16.59
CA MET A 66 16.58 -6.97 17.11
C MET A 66 16.52 -6.84 18.62
N THR A 67 15.34 -6.93 19.22
CA THR A 67 15.18 -6.86 20.68
C THR A 67 15.82 -8.05 21.36
N SER A 68 15.70 -9.25 20.78
CA SER A 68 16.32 -10.47 21.32
C SER A 68 17.82 -10.52 21.05
N GLY A 69 18.30 -10.00 19.92
CA GLY A 69 19.70 -10.02 19.52
C GLY A 69 20.55 -8.91 20.14
N LEU A 70 19.93 -7.80 20.54
CA LEU A 70 20.62 -6.62 21.11
C LEU A 70 20.30 -6.44 22.61
N ALA A 71 20.41 -7.49 23.40
CA ALA A 71 20.18 -7.47 24.84
C ALA A 71 21.35 -6.81 25.60
N TYR A 72 21.59 -5.52 25.37
CA TYR A 72 22.59 -4.71 26.08
C TYR A 72 21.89 -3.61 26.90
N ASP A 73 22.40 -3.34 28.14
CA ASP A 73 21.82 -2.35 29.04
C ASP A 73 21.80 -0.92 28.47
N ASN A 74 22.67 -0.64 27.52
CA ASN A 74 22.84 0.68 26.92
C ASN A 74 22.21 0.81 25.50
N ILE A 75 21.46 -0.19 25.05
CA ILE A 75 20.77 -0.18 23.76
C ILE A 75 19.28 -0.32 24.01
N SER A 76 18.50 0.56 23.44
CA SER A 76 17.05 0.41 23.33
C SER A 76 16.64 0.26 21.87
N VAL A 77 15.73 -0.65 21.63
CA VAL A 77 15.09 -0.87 20.32
C VAL A 77 13.63 -0.47 20.47
N ASP A 78 13.21 0.51 19.72
CA ASP A 78 11.85 1.04 19.73
C ASP A 78 11.21 0.86 18.35
N ARG A 79 9.96 0.41 18.33
CA ARG A 79 9.18 0.33 17.09
C ARG A 79 8.49 1.66 16.82
N GLU A 80 8.76 2.25 15.69
CA GLU A 80 8.07 3.44 15.20
C GLU A 80 7.16 3.10 14.02
N THR A 81 6.26 4.02 13.65
CA THR A 81 5.25 3.82 12.59
C THR A 81 5.86 3.45 11.22
N LYS A 82 7.08 3.89 10.94
CA LYS A 82 7.74 3.71 9.64
C LYS A 82 9.07 2.96 9.71
N GLY A 83 9.38 2.34 10.83
CA GLY A 83 10.65 1.66 10.99
C GLY A 83 10.97 1.27 12.40
N ILE A 84 12.20 0.84 12.61
CA ILE A 84 12.74 0.46 13.91
C ILE A 84 13.82 1.47 14.27
N LYS A 85 13.72 2.01 15.47
CA LYS A 85 14.68 2.95 16.02
C LYS A 85 15.58 2.24 17.01
N ILE A 86 16.87 2.25 16.75
CA ILE A 86 17.88 1.73 17.66
C ILE A 86 18.55 2.93 18.32
N THR A 87 18.47 3.01 19.64
CA THR A 87 19.09 4.08 20.42
C THR A 87 20.24 3.49 21.26
N ILE A 88 21.44 3.99 21.06
CA ILE A 88 22.61 3.63 21.85
C ILE A 88 22.89 4.75 22.85
N THR A 89 22.80 4.45 24.12
CA THR A 89 23.02 5.43 25.19
C THR A 89 24.46 5.33 25.68
N GLY A 90 25.17 6.47 25.78
CA GLY A 90 26.54 6.56 26.26
C GLY A 90 27.47 7.32 25.33
N ASN A 91 28.76 7.31 25.67
CA ASN A 91 29.80 7.99 24.88
C ASN A 91 30.26 7.11 23.74
N LEU A 92 29.50 7.07 22.65
CA LEU A 92 29.80 6.28 21.46
C LEU A 92 31.08 6.76 20.76
N PHE A 93 31.31 8.06 20.78
CA PHE A 93 32.46 8.69 20.13
C PHE A 93 33.51 9.09 21.15
N LYS A 94 34.77 9.01 20.77
CA LYS A 94 35.88 9.55 21.56
C LYS A 94 35.71 11.06 21.72
N SER A 95 36.10 11.58 22.88
CA SER A 95 36.03 13.02 23.13
C SER A 95 36.80 13.81 22.07
N THR A 96 36.13 14.80 21.48
CA THR A 96 36.69 15.69 20.42
C THR A 96 37.03 15.01 19.08
N SER A 97 36.55 13.77 18.83
CA SER A 97 36.80 13.02 17.61
C SER A 97 35.49 12.41 17.05
N ALA A 98 35.41 12.24 15.75
CA ALA A 98 34.35 11.49 15.08
C ALA A 98 34.62 9.96 15.06
N GLU A 99 35.69 9.53 15.72
CA GLU A 99 36.01 8.11 15.85
C GLU A 99 35.13 7.43 16.88
N VAL A 100 34.58 6.28 16.53
CA VAL A 100 33.82 5.41 17.44
C VAL A 100 34.78 4.76 18.41
N ASP A 101 34.39 4.71 19.68
CA ASP A 101 35.15 4.02 20.73
C ASP A 101 35.19 2.51 20.40
N PRO A 102 36.38 1.87 20.37
CA PRO A 102 36.56 0.45 20.03
C PRO A 102 35.64 -0.52 20.79
N LYS A 103 35.22 -0.16 22.00
CA LYS A 103 34.30 -0.98 22.82
C LYS A 103 32.92 -1.16 22.18
N TYR A 104 32.52 -0.27 21.27
CA TYR A 104 31.24 -0.34 20.56
C TYR A 104 31.33 -1.02 19.21
N TYR A 105 32.53 -1.39 18.70
CA TYR A 105 32.67 -2.02 17.41
C TYR A 105 31.93 -3.34 17.32
N GLU A 106 31.96 -4.14 18.38
CA GLU A 106 31.26 -5.43 18.40
C GLU A 106 29.75 -5.25 18.33
N VAL A 107 29.22 -4.28 19.07
CA VAL A 107 27.80 -3.93 19.08
C VAL A 107 27.34 -3.42 17.71
N ILE A 108 28.12 -2.52 17.11
CA ILE A 108 27.79 -1.98 15.77
C ILE A 108 27.85 -3.10 14.73
N HIS A 109 28.83 -4.01 14.84
CA HIS A 109 28.93 -5.16 13.96
C HIS A 109 27.74 -6.12 14.09
N GLN A 110 27.27 -6.38 15.31
CA GLN A 110 26.07 -7.18 15.55
C GLN A 110 24.82 -6.51 15.00
N ILE A 111 24.64 -5.19 15.19
CA ILE A 111 23.56 -4.43 14.59
C ILE A 111 23.59 -4.59 13.07
N GLY A 112 24.78 -4.43 12.45
CA GLY A 112 24.97 -4.60 11.01
C GLY A 112 24.61 -6.01 10.52
N GLN A 113 24.99 -7.05 11.28
CA GLN A 113 24.66 -8.44 10.95
C GLN A 113 23.14 -8.71 11.07
N LEU A 114 22.49 -8.19 12.12
CA LEU A 114 21.05 -8.34 12.31
C LEU A 114 20.26 -7.63 11.20
N ILE A 115 20.68 -6.42 10.82
CA ILE A 115 20.06 -5.70 9.70
C ILE A 115 20.26 -6.48 8.39
N ALA A 116 21.46 -6.99 8.14
CA ALA A 116 21.76 -7.74 6.90
C ALA A 116 21.01 -9.09 6.84
N LYS A 117 20.70 -9.67 7.99
CA LYS A 117 19.96 -10.94 8.09
C LYS A 117 18.45 -10.73 8.09
N SER A 118 17.99 -9.55 8.48
CA SER A 118 16.55 -9.27 8.55
C SER A 118 15.90 -9.32 7.16
N ASP A 119 14.68 -9.84 7.09
CA ASP A 119 13.90 -9.95 5.85
C ASP A 119 13.53 -8.58 5.25
N LEU A 120 13.69 -7.48 6.03
CA LEU A 120 13.61 -6.12 5.51
C LEU A 120 14.61 -5.82 4.38
N MET A 121 15.75 -6.51 4.38
CA MET A 121 16.77 -6.38 3.32
C MET A 121 16.60 -7.42 2.21
N ASN A 122 15.74 -8.41 2.41
CA ASN A 122 15.49 -9.45 1.42
C ASN A 122 14.45 -8.94 0.41
N ILE A 123 14.94 -8.07 -0.47
CA ILE A 123 14.17 -7.31 -1.47
C ILE A 123 13.57 -8.23 -2.58
N GLU A 124 13.79 -9.53 -2.54
CA GLU A 124 13.21 -10.44 -3.55
C GLU A 124 11.70 -10.44 -3.53
N GLU A 125 11.04 -10.49 -2.38
CA GLU A 125 9.58 -10.37 -2.29
C GLU A 125 9.09 -8.95 -2.63
N LEU A 126 9.84 -7.92 -2.26
CA LEU A 126 9.54 -6.54 -2.70
C LEU A 126 9.78 -6.36 -4.20
N SER A 127 10.68 -7.11 -4.82
CA SER A 127 10.95 -7.05 -6.26
C SER A 127 9.85 -7.67 -7.08
N GLU A 128 9.19 -8.72 -6.60
CA GLU A 128 8.00 -9.28 -7.22
C GLU A 128 6.83 -8.29 -7.20
N HIS A 129 6.62 -7.60 -6.07
CA HIS A 129 5.62 -6.52 -6.00
C HIS A 129 5.96 -5.32 -6.87
N LYS A 130 7.25 -4.99 -7.00
CA LYS A 130 7.73 -3.92 -7.88
C LYS A 130 7.62 -4.30 -9.37
N ALA A 131 7.75 -5.59 -9.69
CA ALA A 131 7.50 -6.11 -11.04
C ALA A 131 6.00 -6.06 -11.39
N LEU A 132 5.11 -6.33 -10.42
CA LEU A 132 3.67 -6.18 -10.60
C LEU A 132 3.26 -4.71 -10.80
N LEU A 133 3.83 -3.77 -10.07
CA LEU A 133 3.59 -2.33 -10.26
C LEU A 133 4.08 -1.81 -11.61
N LYS A 134 5.20 -2.35 -12.12
CA LYS A 134 5.72 -2.01 -13.45
C LYS A 134 4.87 -2.52 -14.63
N THR A 135 3.98 -3.49 -14.37
CA THR A 135 3.09 -4.04 -15.40
C THR A 135 1.85 -3.17 -15.60
N PHE A 136 1.62 -2.19 -14.71
CA PHE A 136 0.50 -1.23 -14.77
C PHE A 136 0.91 0.19 -15.22
N GLU A 137 2.18 0.44 -15.55
CA GLU A 137 2.65 1.63 -16.27
C GLU A 137 2.70 1.38 -17.80
#